data_580333bdad03c14db061352068a62122
#
_entry.id   580333bdad03c14db061352068a62122
#
_cell.length_a   1.000
_cell.length_b   1.000
_cell.length_c   1.000
_cell.angle_alpha   90.00
_cell.angle_beta   90.00
_cell.angle_gamma   90.00
#
_symmetry.space_group_name_H-M   'P 1'
#
loop_
_entity.id
_entity.type
_entity.pdbx_description
1 polymer ?
#
loop_
_entity_poly.entity_id
_entity_poly.type
_entity_poly.pdbx_seq_one_letter_code
_entity_poly.pdbx_strand_id
1 'polypeptide(L)'
;LINKWRSILMTQSNPVAFTDAQAQNESDRQIKAFVDLDLFFLRRNTSSDVRKVTNALAIKRAVKSLILTNTYEKPFHPEISSNIRDMLFENMTPLTSIILSKKVEEVITNFEPRVRLTGVKVSPNLDLNTYEITIEFFINNAPTVLQSIDLFLERIR
;
A
#
# COMPACT_ATOMS: atom_id res chain seq x y z
N LEU A 1 71.05 17.23 -0.91
CA LEU A 1 70.78 15.79 -1.15
C LEU A 1 70.01 15.12 0.02
N ILE A 2 69.21 15.87 0.84
CA ILE A 2 68.57 15.32 2.04
C ILE A 2 67.05 15.56 2.06
N ASN A 3 66.40 16.03 1.00
CA ASN A 3 64.98 16.32 1.05
C ASN A 3 64.08 15.51 0.07
N LYS A 4 64.53 14.31 -0.35
CA LYS A 4 63.74 13.55 -1.32
C LYS A 4 63.01 12.31 -0.74
N TRP A 5 63.03 12.09 0.57
CA TRP A 5 62.46 10.91 1.20
C TRP A 5 61.31 11.16 2.21
N ARG A 6 60.75 12.38 2.22
CA ARG A 6 59.66 12.72 3.15
C ARG A 6 58.25 12.68 2.53
N SER A 7 58.12 12.31 1.26
CA SER A 7 56.81 12.30 0.57
C SER A 7 56.22 10.96 0.25
N ILE A 8 56.73 9.85 0.85
CA ILE A 8 56.26 8.50 0.48
C ILE A 8 55.55 7.75 1.65
N LEU A 9 55.36 8.39 2.79
CA LEU A 9 54.63 7.75 3.92
C LEU A 9 53.46 8.60 4.39
N MET A 10 52.68 9.15 3.50
CA MET A 10 51.28 9.35 3.76
C MET A 10 50.55 8.17 3.15
N THR A 11 50.57 7.05 3.85
CA THR A 11 49.55 6.01 3.74
C THR A 11 48.23 6.72 3.85
N GLN A 12 47.55 6.85 2.74
CA GLN A 12 46.11 7.14 2.74
C GLN A 12 45.46 6.04 3.55
N SER A 13 45.25 6.28 4.82
CA SER A 13 44.28 5.56 5.59
C SER A 13 42.96 5.80 4.88
N ASN A 14 42.48 4.79 4.19
CA ASN A 14 41.19 4.78 3.55
C ASN A 14 40.12 5.00 4.65
N PRO A 15 39.50 6.15 4.75
CA PRO A 15 38.52 6.38 5.81
C PRO A 15 37.13 5.81 5.46
N VAL A 16 37.05 4.91 4.46
CA VAL A 16 35.79 4.36 3.96
C VAL A 16 35.03 3.59 5.03
N ALA A 17 35.73 2.98 5.99
CA ALA A 17 35.09 2.25 7.05
C ALA A 17 34.50 3.14 8.18
N PHE A 18 34.99 4.36 8.36
CA PHE A 18 34.52 5.28 9.40
C PHE A 18 33.45 6.26 8.91
N THR A 19 33.42 6.58 7.64
CA THR A 19 32.39 7.45 7.04
C THR A 19 31.04 6.75 6.91
N ASP A 20 30.99 5.44 6.77
CA ASP A 20 29.74 4.68 6.69
C ASP A 20 28.97 4.63 8.02
N ALA A 21 29.64 4.72 9.14
CA ALA A 21 28.98 4.65 10.46
C ALA A 21 28.44 6.00 10.95
N GLN A 22 29.03 7.12 10.52
CA GLN A 22 28.69 8.47 11.00
C GLN A 22 28.04 9.38 9.97
N ALA A 23 28.08 9.05 8.68
CA ALA A 23 27.54 9.88 7.62
C ALA A 23 26.12 9.51 7.19
N GLN A 24 25.45 8.59 7.88
CA GLN A 24 24.01 8.48 7.78
C GLN A 24 23.38 9.63 8.57
N ASN A 25 23.38 10.81 7.96
CA ASN A 25 22.49 11.88 8.38
C ASN A 25 21.07 11.32 8.44
N GLU A 26 20.31 11.71 9.47
CA GLU A 26 18.91 11.30 9.62
C GLU A 26 18.06 11.62 8.37
N SER A 27 18.50 12.56 7.53
CA SER A 27 17.91 12.88 6.23
C SER A 27 18.09 11.81 5.17
N ASP A 28 19.11 10.95 5.28
CA ASP A 28 19.40 9.85 4.34
C ASP A 28 18.83 8.50 4.81
N ARG A 29 18.12 8.46 5.92
CA ARG A 29 17.25 7.33 6.24
C ARG A 29 16.22 7.22 5.11
N GLN A 30 16.53 6.40 4.13
CA GLN A 30 15.59 6.08 3.05
C GLN A 30 14.27 5.70 3.72
N ILE A 31 13.24 6.49 3.44
CA ILE A 31 11.89 6.20 3.90
C ILE A 31 11.64 4.75 3.52
N LYS A 32 11.43 3.90 4.54
CA LYS A 32 11.29 2.45 4.34
C LYS A 32 10.17 2.23 3.33
N ALA A 33 10.53 1.78 2.14
CA ALA A 33 9.58 1.54 1.07
C ALA A 33 8.69 0.35 1.44
N PHE A 34 7.39 0.50 1.26
CA PHE A 34 6.48 -0.64 1.29
C PHE A 34 6.65 -1.42 -0.01
N VAL A 35 6.93 -2.71 0.09
CA VAL A 35 7.18 -3.59 -1.05
C VAL A 35 6.27 -4.81 -0.93
N ASP A 36 5.43 -5.01 -1.94
CA ASP A 36 4.52 -6.15 -2.05
C ASP A 36 4.78 -6.89 -3.39
N LEU A 37 4.31 -8.11 -3.51
CA LEU A 37 4.35 -8.85 -4.76
C LEU A 37 3.24 -8.38 -5.71
N ASP A 38 3.52 -8.41 -7.01
CA ASP A 38 2.49 -8.12 -8.01
C ASP A 38 1.50 -9.30 -8.09
N LEU A 39 0.24 -9.06 -7.69
CA LEU A 39 -0.82 -10.06 -7.71
C LEU A 39 -1.20 -10.54 -9.12
N PHE A 40 -0.78 -9.83 -10.17
CA PHE A 40 -0.93 -10.32 -11.55
C PHE A 40 0.17 -11.29 -11.96
N PHE A 41 1.14 -11.57 -11.07
CA PHE A 41 2.28 -12.46 -11.30
C PHE A 41 3.06 -12.14 -12.57
N LEU A 42 3.08 -10.86 -12.97
CA LEU A 42 3.83 -10.43 -14.14
C LEU A 42 5.32 -10.67 -13.91
N ARG A 43 5.97 -11.26 -14.93
CA ARG A 43 7.39 -11.59 -14.90
C ARG A 43 8.22 -10.32 -15.07
N ARG A 44 9.30 -10.22 -14.34
CA ARG A 44 10.28 -9.16 -14.50
C ARG A 44 11.21 -9.50 -15.67
N ASN A 45 11.38 -8.56 -16.60
CA ASN A 45 12.16 -8.80 -17.82
C ASN A 45 13.64 -9.14 -17.56
N THR A 46 14.20 -8.66 -16.44
CA THR A 46 15.63 -8.80 -16.14
C THR A 46 16.01 -10.01 -15.31
N SER A 47 15.11 -10.54 -14.45
CA SER A 47 15.45 -11.57 -13.47
C SER A 47 14.58 -12.82 -13.55
N SER A 48 13.63 -12.89 -14.47
CA SER A 48 12.67 -14.00 -14.58
C SER A 48 11.84 -14.27 -13.31
N ASP A 49 11.93 -13.39 -12.33
CA ASP A 49 11.23 -13.43 -11.05
C ASP A 49 9.94 -12.63 -11.09
N VAL A 50 9.07 -12.81 -10.09
CA VAL A 50 7.82 -12.06 -9.95
C VAL A 50 8.11 -10.57 -9.76
N ARG A 51 7.35 -9.73 -10.42
CA ARG A 51 7.47 -8.28 -10.30
C ARG A 51 7.08 -7.83 -8.88
N LYS A 52 7.89 -6.97 -8.29
CA LYS A 52 7.59 -6.27 -7.04
C LYS A 52 6.87 -4.96 -7.32
N VAL A 53 5.93 -4.61 -6.46
CA VAL A 53 5.20 -3.35 -6.48
C VAL A 53 5.58 -2.57 -5.22
N THR A 54 5.79 -1.27 -5.35
CA THR A 54 6.32 -0.46 -4.25
C THR A 54 5.41 0.71 -3.89
N ASN A 55 5.53 1.16 -2.64
CA ASN A 55 4.93 2.38 -2.11
C ASN A 55 3.39 2.48 -2.32
N ALA A 56 2.94 3.60 -2.87
CA ALA A 56 1.51 3.88 -3.02
C ALA A 56 0.76 2.83 -3.86
N LEU A 57 1.39 2.29 -4.90
CA LEU A 57 0.77 1.27 -5.73
C LEU A 57 0.60 -0.05 -4.99
N ALA A 58 1.58 -0.44 -4.15
CA ALA A 58 1.49 -1.62 -3.30
C ALA A 58 0.29 -1.50 -2.34
N ILE A 59 0.19 -0.38 -1.65
CA ILE A 59 -0.89 -0.13 -0.69
C ILE A 59 -2.25 -0.06 -1.37
N LYS A 60 -2.37 0.63 -2.51
CA LYS A 60 -3.63 0.68 -3.28
C LYS A 60 -4.11 -0.72 -3.66
N ARG A 61 -3.20 -1.59 -4.09
CA ARG A 61 -3.55 -2.97 -4.42
C ARG A 61 -3.93 -3.80 -3.19
N ALA A 62 -3.23 -3.61 -2.07
CA ALA A 62 -3.54 -4.26 -0.81
C ALA A 62 -4.95 -3.89 -0.31
N VAL A 63 -5.28 -2.59 -0.29
CA VAL A 63 -6.61 -2.10 0.09
C VAL A 63 -7.69 -2.65 -0.84
N LYS A 64 -7.45 -2.61 -2.16
CA LYS A 64 -8.40 -3.19 -3.13
C LYS A 64 -8.61 -4.68 -2.90
N SER A 65 -7.55 -5.45 -2.72
CA SER A 65 -7.61 -6.88 -2.45
C SER A 65 -8.37 -7.16 -1.15
N LEU A 66 -8.09 -6.40 -0.08
CA LEU A 66 -8.76 -6.52 1.20
C LEU A 66 -10.27 -6.31 1.11
N ILE A 67 -10.72 -5.30 0.37
CA ILE A 67 -12.14 -5.01 0.16
C ILE A 67 -12.83 -6.12 -0.62
N LEU A 68 -12.15 -6.73 -1.57
CA LEU A 68 -12.70 -7.80 -2.41
C LEU A 68 -12.62 -9.19 -1.77
N THR A 69 -11.91 -9.34 -0.63
CA THR A 69 -11.75 -10.63 0.06
C THR A 69 -13.01 -10.95 0.87
N ASN A 70 -13.58 -12.13 0.65
CA ASN A 70 -14.73 -12.63 1.40
C ASN A 70 -14.31 -13.41 2.65
N THR A 71 -15.27 -13.68 3.53
CA THR A 71 -15.06 -14.51 4.72
C THR A 71 -14.60 -15.91 4.33
N TYR A 72 -13.63 -16.45 5.06
CA TYR A 72 -13.02 -17.76 4.85
C TYR A 72 -12.23 -17.93 3.53
N GLU A 73 -12.06 -16.87 2.75
CA GLU A 73 -11.30 -16.92 1.50
C GLU A 73 -9.78 -16.96 1.75
N LYS A 74 -9.33 -16.35 2.85
CA LYS A 74 -7.92 -16.30 3.21
C LYS A 74 -7.54 -17.48 4.12
N PRO A 75 -6.66 -18.39 3.68
CA PRO A 75 -6.21 -19.51 4.50
C PRO A 75 -5.55 -19.04 5.79
N PHE A 76 -5.81 -19.70 6.91
CA PHE A 76 -5.29 -19.45 8.26
C PHE A 76 -5.72 -18.12 8.91
N HIS A 77 -6.40 -17.23 8.20
CA HIS A 77 -6.88 -15.94 8.68
C HIS A 77 -8.32 -15.69 8.20
N PRO A 78 -9.28 -16.48 8.64
CA PRO A 78 -10.68 -16.37 8.21
C PRO A 78 -11.36 -15.07 8.66
N GLU A 79 -10.79 -14.42 9.69
CA GLU A 79 -11.25 -13.14 10.22
C GLU A 79 -10.98 -11.95 9.27
N ILE A 80 -10.03 -12.09 8.35
CA ILE A 80 -9.71 -11.02 7.39
C ILE A 80 -10.71 -11.11 6.24
N SER A 81 -11.78 -10.34 6.37
CA SER A 81 -12.83 -10.28 5.36
C SER A 81 -13.55 -8.94 5.37
N SER A 82 -14.09 -8.56 4.23
CA SER A 82 -14.90 -7.37 4.08
C SER A 82 -16.40 -7.65 4.24
N ASN A 83 -16.86 -8.83 3.89
CA ASN A 83 -18.28 -9.19 3.77
C ASN A 83 -19.10 -8.21 2.91
N ILE A 84 -18.45 -7.47 2.05
CA ILE A 84 -19.09 -6.49 1.16
C ILE A 84 -19.96 -7.23 0.14
N ARG A 85 -19.49 -8.39 -0.31
CA ARG A 85 -20.21 -9.19 -1.31
C ARG A 85 -21.62 -9.58 -0.85
N ASP A 86 -21.83 -9.89 0.42
CA ASP A 86 -23.15 -10.22 0.96
C ASP A 86 -24.10 -9.03 0.85
N MET A 87 -23.59 -7.82 1.03
CA MET A 87 -24.39 -6.60 0.89
C MET A 87 -24.76 -6.26 -0.56
N LEU A 88 -24.04 -6.81 -1.55
CA LEU A 88 -24.36 -6.60 -2.96
C LEU A 88 -25.61 -7.38 -3.41
N PHE A 89 -26.13 -8.29 -2.60
CA PHE A 89 -27.42 -8.96 -2.82
C PHE A 89 -28.60 -8.14 -2.30
N GLU A 90 -28.34 -7.14 -1.44
CA GLU A 90 -29.41 -6.31 -0.89
C GLU A 90 -29.91 -5.27 -1.90
N ASN A 91 -31.05 -4.67 -1.61
CA ASN A 91 -31.59 -3.61 -2.43
C ASN A 91 -30.74 -2.33 -2.33
N MET A 92 -30.58 -1.67 -3.47
CA MET A 92 -29.84 -0.42 -3.54
C MET A 92 -30.67 0.71 -2.93
N THR A 93 -30.37 1.02 -1.68
CA THR A 93 -30.99 2.11 -0.94
C THR A 93 -29.92 3.06 -0.41
N PRO A 94 -30.25 4.31 -0.09
CA PRO A 94 -29.31 5.21 0.57
C PRO A 94 -28.80 4.65 1.90
N LEU A 95 -29.62 3.91 2.62
CA LEU A 95 -29.22 3.26 3.87
C LEU A 95 -28.16 2.17 3.63
N THR A 96 -28.36 1.31 2.62
CA THR A 96 -27.38 0.29 2.26
C THR A 96 -26.03 0.90 1.88
N SER A 97 -26.04 2.05 1.19
CA SER A 97 -24.79 2.77 0.85
C SER A 97 -24.06 3.27 2.10
N ILE A 98 -24.77 3.76 3.11
CA ILE A 98 -24.18 4.21 4.38
C ILE A 98 -23.59 3.02 5.15
N ILE A 99 -24.31 1.90 5.22
CA ILE A 99 -23.82 0.68 5.89
C ILE A 99 -22.57 0.17 5.17
N LEU A 100 -22.59 0.17 3.83
CA LEU A 100 -21.46 -0.26 3.00
C LEU A 100 -20.23 0.62 3.24
N SER A 101 -20.39 1.96 3.30
CA SER A 101 -19.27 2.86 3.59
C SER A 101 -18.64 2.60 4.96
N LYS A 102 -19.47 2.40 6.00
CA LYS A 102 -18.99 2.08 7.35
C LYS A 102 -18.26 0.73 7.41
N LYS A 103 -18.76 -0.26 6.66
CA LYS A 103 -18.12 -1.58 6.60
C LYS A 103 -16.74 -1.51 5.93
N VAL A 104 -16.61 -0.77 4.83
CA VAL A 104 -15.33 -0.52 4.17
C VAL A 104 -14.35 0.20 5.11
N GLU A 105 -14.82 1.20 5.83
CA GLU A 105 -14.02 1.95 6.80
C GLU A 105 -13.50 1.04 7.94
N GLU A 106 -14.38 0.22 8.51
CA GLU A 106 -14.03 -0.75 9.56
C GLU A 106 -12.95 -1.73 9.09
N VAL A 107 -13.13 -2.31 7.91
CA VAL A 107 -12.20 -3.29 7.35
C VAL A 107 -10.82 -2.68 7.08
N ILE A 108 -10.75 -1.50 6.49
CA ILE A 108 -9.47 -0.83 6.23
C ILE A 108 -8.78 -0.47 7.54
N THR A 109 -9.50 0.09 8.50
CA THR A 109 -8.94 0.50 9.79
C THR A 109 -8.38 -0.69 10.58
N ASN A 110 -9.06 -1.84 10.53
CA ASN A 110 -8.66 -3.03 11.28
C ASN A 110 -7.51 -3.81 10.62
N PHE A 111 -7.48 -3.88 9.29
CA PHE A 111 -6.60 -4.82 8.59
C PHE A 111 -5.50 -4.16 7.76
N GLU A 112 -5.52 -2.82 7.58
CA GLU A 112 -4.48 -2.11 6.83
C GLU A 112 -3.83 -0.99 7.65
N PRO A 113 -2.91 -1.31 8.57
CA PRO A 113 -2.31 -0.33 9.49
C PRO A 113 -1.36 0.67 8.80
N ARG A 114 -0.97 0.43 7.54
CA ARG A 114 -0.11 1.33 6.77
C ARG A 114 -0.86 2.56 6.27
N VAL A 115 -2.19 2.55 6.37
CA VAL A 115 -3.10 3.55 5.82
C VAL A 115 -3.78 4.32 6.96
N ARG A 116 -3.83 5.63 6.81
CA ARG A 116 -4.68 6.50 7.61
C ARG A 116 -5.86 6.94 6.76
N LEU A 117 -7.01 6.37 7.01
CA LEU A 117 -8.24 6.66 6.28
C LEU A 117 -8.70 8.09 6.53
N THR A 118 -9.09 8.79 5.48
CA THR A 118 -9.68 10.14 5.53
C THR A 118 -11.19 10.07 5.38
N GLY A 119 -11.67 9.24 4.45
CA GLY A 119 -13.09 9.05 4.22
C GLY A 119 -13.38 7.99 3.17
N VAL A 120 -14.60 7.48 3.23
CA VAL A 120 -15.17 6.55 2.26
C VAL A 120 -16.49 7.11 1.76
N LYS A 121 -16.58 7.30 0.47
CA LYS A 121 -17.82 7.75 -0.18
C LYS A 121 -18.37 6.61 -1.04
N VAL A 122 -19.64 6.29 -0.85
CA VAL A 122 -20.35 5.28 -1.63
C VAL A 122 -21.52 5.94 -2.33
N SER A 123 -21.54 5.85 -3.65
CA SER A 123 -22.61 6.38 -4.50
C SER A 123 -23.30 5.22 -5.25
N PRO A 124 -24.60 5.01 -5.07
CA PRO A 124 -25.33 4.01 -5.82
C PRO A 124 -25.65 4.54 -7.23
N ASN A 125 -25.34 3.78 -8.26
CA ASN A 125 -25.75 4.04 -9.62
C ASN A 125 -26.84 3.04 -10.00
N LEU A 126 -28.08 3.52 -10.00
CA LEU A 126 -29.26 2.67 -10.26
C LEU A 126 -29.35 2.23 -11.71
N ASP A 127 -28.88 3.06 -12.65
CA ASP A 127 -28.95 2.76 -14.07
C ASP A 127 -28.02 1.61 -14.46
N LEU A 128 -26.82 1.59 -13.89
CA LEU A 128 -25.82 0.53 -14.12
C LEU A 128 -25.90 -0.60 -13.09
N ASN A 129 -26.77 -0.47 -12.07
CA ASN A 129 -26.89 -1.43 -11.00
C ASN A 129 -25.57 -1.69 -10.25
N THR A 130 -24.79 -0.62 -10.06
CA THR A 130 -23.44 -0.65 -9.46
C THR A 130 -23.33 0.31 -8.29
N TYR A 131 -22.44 -0.01 -7.34
CA TYR A 131 -21.95 0.92 -6.34
C TYR A 131 -20.59 1.46 -6.75
N GLU A 132 -20.46 2.77 -6.78
CA GLU A 132 -19.19 3.46 -6.94
C GLU A 132 -18.66 3.83 -5.55
N ILE A 133 -17.50 3.30 -5.20
CA ILE A 133 -16.85 3.49 -3.91
C ILE A 133 -15.56 4.25 -4.11
N THR A 134 -15.48 5.46 -3.58
CA THR A 134 -14.27 6.27 -3.55
C THR A 134 -13.69 6.25 -2.14
N ILE A 135 -12.44 5.85 -2.01
CA ILE A 135 -11.72 5.72 -0.73
C ILE A 135 -10.56 6.69 -0.75
N GLU A 136 -10.52 7.60 0.20
CA GLU A 136 -9.46 8.59 0.37
C GLU A 136 -8.63 8.30 1.62
N PHE A 137 -7.31 8.28 1.49
CA PHE A 137 -6.42 7.96 2.58
C PHE A 137 -5.03 8.56 2.41
N PHE A 138 -4.32 8.68 3.53
CA PHE A 138 -2.88 8.98 3.58
C PHE A 138 -2.08 7.72 3.89
N ILE A 139 -0.87 7.67 3.36
CA ILE A 139 0.10 6.61 3.67
C ILE A 139 0.98 7.07 4.82
N ASN A 140 1.14 6.26 5.87
CA ASN A 140 1.86 6.65 7.08
C ASN A 140 3.31 7.09 6.81
N ASN A 141 3.99 6.54 5.80
CA ASN A 141 5.35 6.95 5.43
C ASN A 141 5.42 8.16 4.47
N ALA A 142 4.28 8.61 3.92
CA ALA A 142 4.19 9.75 3.02
C ALA A 142 2.87 10.50 3.27
N PRO A 143 2.70 11.12 4.46
CA PRO A 143 1.42 11.69 4.89
C PRO A 143 1.04 12.98 4.14
N THR A 144 1.91 13.49 3.30
CA THR A 144 1.68 14.75 2.55
C THR A 144 0.86 14.55 1.28
N VAL A 145 0.73 13.32 0.78
CA VAL A 145 0.05 13.04 -0.49
C VAL A 145 -1.21 12.23 -0.23
N LEU A 146 -2.36 12.86 -0.44
CA LEU A 146 -3.65 12.18 -0.42
C LEU A 146 -3.72 11.18 -1.58
N GLN A 147 -4.09 9.96 -1.29
CA GLN A 147 -4.31 8.91 -2.26
C GLN A 147 -5.80 8.62 -2.37
N SER A 148 -6.27 8.31 -3.58
CA SER A 148 -7.64 7.85 -3.81
C SER A 148 -7.65 6.51 -4.54
N ILE A 149 -8.68 5.74 -4.29
CA ILE A 149 -9.01 4.50 -5.00
C ILE A 149 -10.48 4.54 -5.34
N ASP A 150 -10.81 4.29 -6.59
CA ASP A 150 -12.17 4.12 -7.04
C ASP A 150 -12.42 2.63 -7.35
N LEU A 151 -13.53 2.12 -6.84
CA LEU A 151 -13.98 0.75 -7.02
C LEU A 151 -15.41 0.76 -7.52
N PHE A 152 -15.68 -0.08 -8.51
CA PHE A 152 -17.02 -0.31 -9.03
C PHE A 152 -17.45 -1.73 -8.66
N LEU A 153 -18.50 -1.84 -7.86
CA LEU A 153 -19.04 -3.12 -7.43
C LEU A 153 -20.42 -3.30 -8.04
N GLU A 154 -20.55 -4.31 -8.87
CA GLU A 154 -21.83 -4.67 -9.50
C GLU A 154 -22.69 -5.41 -8.48
N ARG A 155 -23.98 -5.03 -8.41
CA ARG A 155 -24.98 -5.71 -7.62
C ARG A 155 -25.24 -7.11 -8.18
N ILE A 156 -25.22 -8.09 -7.30
CA ILE A 156 -25.49 -9.49 -7.67
C ILE A 156 -27.01 -9.71 -7.56
N ARG A 157 -27.59 -10.26 -8.60
CA ARG A 157 -29.03 -10.63 -8.67
C ARG A 157 -29.23 -12.09 -8.34
#